data_41d3cad774e0c230da5811ecedf6d3ff
#
_entry.id   41d3cad774e0c230da5811ecedf6d3ff
#
_cell.length_a   1.000
_cell.length_b   1.000
_cell.length_c   1.000
_cell.angle_alpha   90.00
_cell.angle_beta   90.00
_cell.angle_gamma   90.00
#
_symmetry.space_group_name_H-M   'P 1'
#
loop_
_entity.id
_entity.type
_entity.pdbx_description
1 polymer ?
#
loop_
_entity_poly.entity_id
_entity_poly.type
_entity_poly.pdbx_seq_one_letter_code
_entity_poly.pdbx_strand_id
1 'polypeptide(L)'
;MIQYDVIIIGAGVAGLYASMNLPKDKKVLLINKRETFKCNTFYAQGGVALARNEADIPVHIQDTLDAGSGLCDKEAVTLLSEKSREAIDDLINNGFRFDKDEKIGRASCRERV
;
A
#
# COMPACT_ATOMS: atom_id res chain seq x y z
N MET A 1 -28.94 9.39 17.48
CA MET A 1 -28.37 8.66 16.33
C MET A 1 -26.92 9.12 16.14
N ILE A 2 -25.99 8.17 16.00
CA ILE A 2 -24.58 8.51 15.73
C ILE A 2 -24.43 8.64 14.22
N GLN A 3 -23.86 9.75 13.77
CA GLN A 3 -23.62 9.99 12.35
C GLN A 3 -22.12 10.00 12.08
N TYR A 4 -21.72 9.45 10.95
CA TYR A 4 -20.36 9.43 10.44
C TYR A 4 -20.29 10.13 9.09
N ASP A 5 -19.18 10.81 8.82
CA ASP A 5 -18.96 11.47 7.53
C ASP A 5 -18.47 10.47 6.48
N VAL A 6 -17.68 9.47 6.90
CA VAL A 6 -17.09 8.47 6.02
C VAL A 6 -17.19 7.10 6.68
N ILE A 7 -17.56 6.10 5.89
CA ILE A 7 -17.55 4.70 6.30
C ILE A 7 -16.54 3.97 5.41
N ILE A 8 -15.55 3.32 6.04
CA ILE A 8 -14.55 2.49 5.37
C ILE A 8 -14.80 1.03 5.71
N ILE A 9 -14.96 0.20 4.71
CA ILE A 9 -15.19 -1.24 4.88
C ILE A 9 -13.91 -1.98 4.54
N GLY A 10 -13.28 -2.54 5.56
CA GLY A 10 -12.04 -3.26 5.48
C GLY A 10 -10.88 -2.56 6.19
N ALA A 11 -10.23 -3.27 7.10
CA ALA A 11 -9.11 -2.78 7.90
C ALA A 11 -7.76 -3.34 7.43
N GLY A 12 -7.63 -3.67 6.16
CA GLY A 12 -6.34 -3.94 5.54
C GLY A 12 -5.59 -2.63 5.25
N VAL A 13 -4.43 -2.71 4.60
CA VAL A 13 -3.60 -1.53 4.32
C VAL A 13 -4.34 -0.45 3.56
N ALA A 14 -5.18 -0.82 2.60
CA ALA A 14 -5.93 0.15 1.80
C ALA A 14 -6.90 0.96 2.66
N GLY A 15 -7.69 0.30 3.51
CA GLY A 15 -8.65 0.97 4.39
C GLY A 15 -7.98 1.83 5.46
N LEU A 16 -6.91 1.32 6.05
CA LEU A 16 -6.13 2.06 7.05
C LEU A 16 -5.44 3.28 6.42
N TYR A 17 -4.82 3.12 5.26
CA TYR A 17 -4.16 4.22 4.56
C TYR A 17 -5.18 5.29 4.13
N ALA A 18 -6.33 4.87 3.63
CA ALA A 18 -7.42 5.80 3.30
C ALA A 18 -7.86 6.60 4.53
N SER A 19 -8.03 5.93 5.67
CA SER A 19 -8.46 6.60 6.91
C SER A 19 -7.42 7.61 7.41
N MET A 20 -6.14 7.31 7.27
CA MET A 20 -5.04 8.20 7.66
C MET A 20 -4.98 9.48 6.81
N ASN A 21 -5.42 9.42 5.58
CA ASN A 21 -5.39 10.53 4.63
C ASN A 21 -6.69 11.37 4.62
N LEU A 22 -7.65 11.03 5.45
CA LEU A 22 -8.85 11.85 5.60
C LEU A 22 -8.59 13.07 6.51
N PRO A 23 -9.31 14.18 6.29
CA PRO A 23 -9.22 15.33 7.17
C PRO A 23 -9.55 14.95 8.62
N LYS A 24 -8.81 15.50 9.59
CA LYS A 24 -8.93 15.14 11.01
C LYS A 24 -10.27 15.55 11.64
N ASP A 25 -10.97 16.46 11.03
CA ASP A 25 -12.30 16.90 11.46
C ASP A 25 -13.43 15.95 11.06
N LYS A 26 -13.14 14.95 10.21
CA LYS A 26 -14.12 13.97 9.76
C LYS A 26 -14.29 12.83 10.74
N LYS A 27 -15.54 12.50 11.03
CA LYS A 27 -15.90 11.29 11.78
C LYS A 27 -15.85 10.09 10.85
N VAL A 28 -14.92 9.20 11.10
CA VAL A 28 -14.71 8.02 10.28
C VAL A 28 -15.12 6.77 11.05
N LEU A 29 -15.92 5.92 10.43
CA LEU A 29 -16.22 4.58 10.91
C LEU A 29 -15.47 3.57 10.04
N LEU A 30 -14.58 2.81 10.62
CA LEU A 30 -13.90 1.72 9.95
C LEU A 30 -14.53 0.40 10.42
N ILE A 31 -15.04 -0.38 9.47
CA ILE A 31 -15.72 -1.65 9.74
C ILE A 31 -14.84 -2.79 9.20
N ASN A 32 -14.66 -3.81 10.03
CA ASN A 32 -13.97 -5.03 9.63
C ASN A 32 -14.80 -6.25 10.03
N LYS A 33 -14.71 -7.34 9.25
CA LYS A 33 -15.49 -8.54 9.54
C LYS A 33 -14.92 -9.37 10.70
N ARG A 34 -13.66 -9.17 11.04
CA ARG A 34 -12.93 -9.84 12.12
C ARG A 34 -11.99 -8.86 12.80
N GLU A 35 -11.18 -9.34 13.73
CA GLU A 35 -10.12 -8.51 14.34
C GLU A 35 -9.19 -7.95 13.27
N THR A 36 -8.69 -6.75 13.48
CA THR A 36 -7.89 -5.99 12.52
C THR A 36 -6.66 -6.74 12.01
N PHE A 37 -6.07 -7.57 12.87
CA PHE A 37 -4.90 -8.37 12.53
C PHE A 37 -5.24 -9.67 11.78
N LYS A 38 -6.51 -9.96 11.50
CA LYS A 38 -6.93 -11.11 10.69
C LYS A 38 -7.27 -10.68 9.27
N CYS A 39 -6.28 -10.20 8.54
CA CYS A 39 -6.44 -9.75 7.17
C CYS A 39 -5.23 -10.17 6.32
N ASN A 40 -5.39 -10.13 5.01
CA ASN A 40 -4.32 -10.51 4.09
C ASN A 40 -3.06 -9.65 4.27
N THR A 41 -3.22 -8.38 4.57
CA THR A 41 -2.10 -7.46 4.83
C THR A 41 -1.26 -7.91 6.01
N PHE A 42 -1.89 -8.34 7.09
CA PHE A 42 -1.19 -8.83 8.29
C PHE A 42 -0.42 -10.13 8.01
N TYR A 43 -1.00 -11.01 7.22
CA TYR A 43 -0.37 -12.29 6.87
C TYR A 43 0.56 -12.22 5.66
N ALA A 44 0.69 -11.04 5.02
CA ALA A 44 1.57 -10.88 3.88
C ALA A 44 3.04 -11.07 4.28
N GLN A 45 3.74 -11.87 3.50
CA GLN A 45 5.14 -12.19 3.71
C GLN A 45 6.05 -11.75 2.56
N GLY A 46 5.47 -11.15 1.55
CA GLY A 46 6.21 -10.60 0.43
C GLY A 46 6.71 -9.19 0.69
N GLY A 47 7.61 -8.72 -0.13
CA GLY A 47 8.04 -7.33 -0.14
C GLY A 47 7.04 -6.43 -0.85
N VAL A 48 7.36 -5.15 -0.90
CA VAL A 48 6.63 -4.16 -1.68
C VAL A 48 7.46 -3.79 -2.91
N ALA A 49 6.88 -3.98 -4.10
CA ALA A 49 7.49 -3.53 -5.33
C ALA A 49 7.09 -2.07 -5.59
N LEU A 50 8.07 -1.24 -5.86
CA LEU A 50 7.85 0.16 -6.18
C LEU A 50 8.92 0.68 -7.15
N ALA A 51 8.59 1.75 -7.87
CA ALA A 51 9.57 2.47 -8.66
C ALA A 51 10.52 3.24 -7.72
N ARG A 52 11.83 3.03 -7.88
CA ARG A 52 12.85 3.62 -6.99
C ARG A 52 13.08 5.11 -7.24
N ASN A 53 12.88 5.52 -8.46
CA ASN A 53 13.06 6.89 -8.93
C ASN A 53 12.24 7.12 -10.20
N GLU A 54 12.23 8.33 -10.72
CA GLU A 54 11.47 8.65 -11.93
C GLU A 54 11.88 7.83 -13.15
N ALA A 55 13.17 7.56 -13.31
CA ALA A 55 13.66 6.75 -14.42
C ALA A 55 13.20 5.29 -14.36
N ASP A 56 12.89 4.80 -13.17
CA ASP A 56 12.45 3.44 -12.92
C ASP A 56 10.93 3.26 -13.17
N ILE A 57 10.17 4.35 -13.22
CA ILE A 57 8.71 4.31 -13.39
C ILE A 57 8.28 3.59 -14.67
N PRO A 58 8.81 3.91 -15.86
CA PRO A 58 8.42 3.21 -17.08
C PRO A 58 8.73 1.71 -17.05
N VAL A 59 9.86 1.33 -16.45
CA VAL A 59 10.26 -0.07 -16.28
C VAL A 59 9.29 -0.78 -15.35
N HIS A 60 8.96 -0.18 -14.23
CA HIS A 60 8.02 -0.74 -13.26
C HIS A 60 6.61 -0.91 -13.86
N ILE A 61 6.16 0.06 -14.68
CA ILE A 61 4.90 -0.04 -15.41
C ILE A 61 4.92 -1.24 -16.36
N GLN A 62 5.98 -1.36 -17.18
CA GLN A 62 6.08 -2.44 -18.16
C GLN A 62 6.15 -3.81 -17.49
N ASP A 63 6.98 -3.97 -16.46
CA ASP A 63 7.08 -5.21 -15.70
C ASP A 63 5.74 -5.62 -15.08
N THR A 64 4.99 -4.65 -14.58
CA THR A 64 3.67 -4.91 -13.99
C THR A 64 2.65 -5.34 -15.04
N LEU A 65 2.64 -4.68 -16.21
CA LEU A 65 1.76 -5.05 -17.33
C LEU A 65 2.09 -6.44 -17.85
N ASP A 66 3.38 -6.77 -17.99
CA ASP A 66 3.83 -8.07 -18.45
C ASP A 66 3.44 -9.18 -17.46
N ALA A 67 3.66 -8.94 -16.17
CA ALA A 67 3.24 -9.89 -15.13
C ALA A 67 1.73 -10.10 -15.09
N GLY A 68 0.96 -9.08 -15.40
CA GLY A 68 -0.51 -9.15 -15.45
C GLY A 68 -1.08 -9.84 -16.69
N SER A 69 -0.26 -10.16 -17.68
CA SER A 69 -0.66 -10.95 -18.85
C SER A 69 -1.91 -10.43 -19.57
N GLY A 70 -2.05 -9.12 -19.70
CA GLY A 70 -3.19 -8.47 -20.40
C GLY A 70 -4.41 -8.19 -19.51
N LEU A 71 -4.38 -8.55 -18.23
CA LEU A 71 -5.50 -8.30 -17.30
C LEU A 71 -5.43 -6.95 -16.61
N CYS A 72 -4.31 -6.24 -16.74
CA CYS A 72 -4.12 -4.97 -16.05
C CYS A 72 -4.84 -3.80 -16.74
N ASP A 73 -5.38 -2.91 -15.92
CA ASP A 73 -5.74 -1.56 -16.36
C ASP A 73 -4.48 -0.69 -16.39
N LYS A 74 -4.11 -0.21 -17.58
CA LYS A 74 -2.87 0.55 -17.77
C LYS A 74 -2.85 1.87 -17.02
N GLU A 75 -3.98 2.55 -16.91
CA GLU A 75 -4.07 3.82 -16.17
C GLU A 75 -3.86 3.58 -14.68
N ALA A 76 -4.47 2.52 -14.13
CA ALA A 76 -4.28 2.15 -12.74
C ALA A 76 -2.83 1.76 -12.44
N VAL A 77 -2.19 1.00 -13.31
CA VAL A 77 -0.77 0.61 -13.17
C VAL A 77 0.13 1.84 -13.22
N THR A 78 -0.15 2.77 -14.12
CA THR A 78 0.61 4.02 -14.24
C THR A 78 0.50 4.85 -12.97
N LEU A 79 -0.71 5.07 -12.47
CA LEU A 79 -0.96 5.81 -11.23
C LEU A 79 -0.27 5.14 -10.04
N LEU A 80 -0.38 3.83 -9.92
CA LEU A 80 0.27 3.06 -8.86
C LEU A 80 1.80 3.25 -8.91
N SER A 81 2.40 3.14 -10.08
CA SER A 81 3.85 3.26 -10.24
C SER A 81 4.35 4.68 -9.94
N GLU A 82 3.65 5.69 -10.42
CA GLU A 82 4.00 7.10 -10.18
C GLU A 82 3.86 7.49 -8.70
N LYS A 83 2.87 6.95 -7.99
CA LYS A 83 2.57 7.31 -6.60
C LYS A 83 3.18 6.35 -5.58
N SER A 84 3.77 5.25 -6.02
CA SER A 84 4.27 4.21 -5.11
C SER A 84 5.31 4.71 -4.12
N ARG A 85 6.25 5.53 -4.57
CA ARG A 85 7.31 6.08 -3.72
C ARG A 85 6.76 7.02 -2.67
N GLU A 86 5.89 7.94 -3.07
CA GLU A 86 5.25 8.89 -2.18
C GLU A 86 4.44 8.17 -1.09
N ALA A 87 3.67 7.14 -1.47
CA ALA A 87 2.88 6.36 -0.53
C ALA A 87 3.73 5.61 0.50
N ILE A 88 4.84 5.02 0.07
CA ILE A 88 5.76 4.31 0.98
C ILE A 88 6.49 5.28 1.91
N ASP A 89 6.94 6.41 1.39
CA ASP A 89 7.59 7.44 2.21
C ASP A 89 6.61 7.99 3.25
N ASP A 90 5.34 8.16 2.89
CA ASP A 90 4.28 8.59 3.80
C ASP A 90 4.04 7.56 4.93
N LEU A 91 3.99 6.27 4.60
CA LEU A 91 3.90 5.21 5.60
C LEU A 91 5.11 5.22 6.56
N ILE A 92 6.31 5.38 6.04
CA ILE A 92 7.54 5.45 6.85
C ILE A 92 7.48 6.66 7.79
N ASN A 93 7.05 7.82 7.29
CA ASN A 93 6.91 9.04 8.09
C ASN A 93 5.86 8.90 9.19
N ASN A 94 4.88 8.02 9.01
CA ASN A 94 3.87 7.69 10.02
C ASN A 94 4.30 6.54 10.95
N GLY A 95 5.55 6.13 10.91
CA GLY A 95 6.14 5.18 11.86
C GLY A 95 6.14 3.73 11.39
N PHE A 96 5.74 3.44 10.14
CA PHE A 96 5.83 2.10 9.60
C PHE A 96 7.29 1.73 9.33
N ARG A 97 7.66 0.51 9.71
CA ARG A 97 9.04 0.02 9.53
C ARG A 97 9.05 -1.12 8.52
N PHE A 98 9.85 -0.94 7.48
CA PHE A 98 10.16 -2.00 6.52
C PHE A 98 11.52 -2.59 6.85
N ASP A 99 11.65 -3.90 6.72
CA ASP A 99 12.95 -4.55 6.74
C ASP A 99 13.71 -4.14 5.47
N LYS A 100 14.93 -3.70 5.63
CA LYS A 100 15.79 -3.27 4.52
C LYS A 100 16.91 -4.25 4.31
N ASP A 101 17.14 -4.64 3.07
CA ASP A 101 18.34 -5.34 2.68
C ASP A 101 19.47 -4.31 2.51
N GLU A 102 20.53 -4.44 3.30
CA GLU A 102 21.67 -3.53 3.29
C GLU A 102 22.36 -3.44 1.91
N LYS A 103 22.23 -4.48 1.09
CA LYS A 103 22.94 -4.54 -0.21
C LYS A 103 22.21 -3.85 -1.36
N ILE A 104 20.90 -3.67 -1.29
CA ILE A 104 20.12 -3.26 -2.46
C ILE A 104 19.20 -2.07 -2.17
N GLY A 105 19.06 -1.63 -0.94
CA GLY A 105 18.13 -0.54 -0.58
C GLY A 105 16.66 -0.87 -0.87
N ARG A 106 16.34 -2.15 -1.07
CA ARG A 106 14.99 -2.64 -1.28
C ARG A 106 14.39 -3.04 0.06
N ALA A 107 13.17 -2.62 0.29
CA ALA A 107 12.37 -3.20 1.33
C ALA A 107 12.07 -4.65 0.91
N SER A 108 12.77 -5.62 1.44
CA SER A 108 12.45 -7.02 1.23
C SER A 108 11.94 -7.61 2.53
N CYS A 109 10.80 -8.23 2.45
CA CYS A 109 10.35 -9.14 3.48
C CYS A 109 11.12 -10.44 3.30
N ARG A 110 12.33 -10.50 3.77
CA ARG A 110 13.04 -11.75 3.83
C ARG A 110 12.72 -12.39 5.15
N GLU A 111 11.74 -13.29 4.96
CA GLU A 111 11.65 -14.37 5.61
C GLU A 111 11.97 -14.47 6.96
N ARG A 112 11.25 -15.12 7.51
CA ARG A 112 11.54 -15.63 8.69
C ARG A 112 11.09 -16.95 8.87
N VAL A 113 11.73 -17.55 9.44
CA VAL A 113 11.45 -18.92 9.81
C VAL A 113 10.72 -18.93 11.14
#